data_998161a5d1ed7d64da70f86af2a25fb3
#
_entry.id   998161a5d1ed7d64da70f86af2a25fb3
#
_cell.length_a   1.000
_cell.length_b   1.000
_cell.length_c   1.000
_cell.angle_alpha   90.00
_cell.angle_beta   90.00
_cell.angle_gamma   90.00
#
_symmetry.space_group_name_H-M   'P 1'
#
loop_
_entity.id
_entity.type
_entity.pdbx_description
1 polymer ?
#
loop_
_entity_poly.entity_id
_entity_poly.type
_entity_poly.pdbx_seq_one_letter_code
_entity_poly.pdbx_strand_id
1 'polypeptide(L)'
;MTATARRVLSDLRVAQELLQTERSSDQFRVLWVASVALCRAVGHALQKVDSASSPQLKSAILATYKSWKSSPDLHPVFFEFNEDERNSVLKEYEFGFLSGAGVLSGLVLQDGLLVTLPDNFFCPMSDGLFAGVDCRDVLDLAINWWQQQLAHIERTVAV
;
A
#
# COMPACT_ATOMS: atom_id res chain seq x y z
N MET A 1 -15.24 -7.59 -15.68
CA MET A 1 -13.81 -7.69 -15.34
C MET A 1 -13.28 -6.33 -14.88
N THR A 2 -12.45 -6.31 -13.86
CA THR A 2 -11.80 -5.10 -13.31
C THR A 2 -10.48 -4.79 -14.03
N ALA A 3 -10.54 -4.67 -15.35
CA ALA A 3 -9.35 -4.64 -16.23
C ALA A 3 -8.43 -3.45 -15.99
N THR A 4 -9.01 -2.26 -15.81
CA THR A 4 -8.22 -1.03 -15.59
C THR A 4 -7.60 -1.03 -14.20
N ALA A 5 -8.37 -1.41 -13.17
CA ALA A 5 -7.85 -1.51 -11.80
C ALA A 5 -6.72 -2.55 -11.69
N ARG A 6 -6.85 -3.70 -12.38
CA ARG A 6 -5.78 -4.72 -12.42
C ARG A 6 -4.53 -4.23 -13.10
N ARG A 7 -4.66 -3.44 -14.17
CA ARG A 7 -3.49 -2.83 -14.83
C ARG A 7 -2.78 -1.86 -13.91
N VAL A 8 -3.51 -0.99 -13.21
CA VAL A 8 -2.92 -0.09 -12.22
C VAL A 8 -2.25 -0.87 -11.08
N LEU A 9 -2.87 -1.98 -10.62
CA LEU A 9 -2.26 -2.84 -9.61
C LEU A 9 -0.98 -3.51 -10.11
N SER A 10 -0.90 -3.85 -11.40
CA SER A 10 0.34 -4.35 -12.01
C SER A 10 1.44 -3.28 -12.01
N ASP A 11 1.10 -2.04 -12.37
CA ASP A 11 2.05 -0.92 -12.34
C ASP A 11 2.53 -0.62 -10.90
N LEU A 12 1.65 -0.75 -9.91
CA LEU A 12 2.00 -0.63 -8.49
C LEU A 12 3.00 -1.70 -8.05
N ARG A 13 2.87 -2.93 -8.54
CA ARG A 13 3.85 -4.00 -8.26
C ARG A 13 5.23 -3.70 -8.83
N VAL A 14 5.28 -3.15 -10.04
CA VAL A 14 6.56 -2.71 -10.63
C VAL A 14 7.20 -1.62 -9.76
N ALA A 15 6.43 -0.64 -9.31
CA ALA A 15 6.93 0.40 -8.41
C ALA A 15 7.44 -0.18 -7.09
N GLN A 16 6.74 -1.17 -6.52
CA GLN A 16 7.12 -1.86 -5.30
C GLN A 16 8.43 -2.67 -5.49
N GLU A 17 8.58 -3.40 -6.60
CA GLU A 17 9.80 -4.13 -6.92
C GLU A 17 11.01 -3.19 -7.03
N LEU A 18 10.86 -2.03 -7.66
CA LEU A 18 11.90 -1.01 -7.72
C LEU A 18 12.23 -0.47 -6.33
N LEU A 19 11.21 -0.25 -5.50
CA LEU A 19 11.37 0.26 -4.13
C LEU A 19 12.14 -0.72 -3.23
N GLN A 20 11.99 -2.03 -3.43
CA GLN A 20 12.69 -3.05 -2.64
C GLN A 20 14.22 -2.99 -2.81
N THR A 21 14.68 -2.60 -3.97
CA THR A 21 16.11 -2.58 -4.31
C THR A 21 16.73 -1.18 -4.28
N GLU A 22 15.89 -0.13 -4.15
CA GLU A 22 16.37 1.26 -4.16
C GLU A 22 17.18 1.59 -2.91
N ARG A 23 18.32 2.25 -3.10
CA ARG A 23 19.26 2.65 -2.03
C ARG A 23 19.45 4.16 -1.94
N SER A 24 19.11 4.90 -2.99
CA SER A 24 19.11 6.37 -2.96
C SER A 24 17.87 6.87 -2.22
N SER A 25 18.07 7.66 -1.17
CA SER A 25 16.95 8.24 -0.40
C SER A 25 16.04 9.14 -1.24
N ASP A 26 16.59 9.85 -2.22
CA ASP A 26 15.79 10.70 -3.11
C ASP A 26 14.95 9.88 -4.08
N GLN A 27 15.52 8.85 -4.68
CA GLN A 27 14.79 7.95 -5.57
C GLN A 27 13.76 7.12 -4.79
N PHE A 28 14.10 6.66 -3.59
CA PHE A 28 13.17 5.97 -2.70
C PHE A 28 11.94 6.83 -2.41
N ARG A 29 12.15 8.10 -2.04
CA ARG A 29 11.05 9.04 -1.77
C ARG A 29 10.14 9.22 -3.00
N VAL A 30 10.71 9.38 -4.19
CA VAL A 30 9.95 9.50 -5.44
C VAL A 30 9.15 8.22 -5.74
N LEU A 31 9.78 7.05 -5.59
CA LEU A 31 9.12 5.76 -5.78
C LEU A 31 8.03 5.52 -4.75
N TRP A 32 8.22 5.96 -3.50
CA TRP A 32 7.20 5.91 -2.47
C TRP A 32 5.96 6.73 -2.85
N VAL A 33 6.16 7.99 -3.24
CA VAL A 33 5.06 8.85 -3.71
C VAL A 33 4.33 8.21 -4.89
N ALA A 34 5.05 7.66 -5.85
CA ALA A 34 4.46 6.94 -6.98
C ALA A 34 3.64 5.72 -6.53
N SER A 35 4.17 4.94 -5.58
CA SER A 35 3.49 3.75 -5.04
C SER A 35 2.20 4.12 -4.31
N VAL A 36 2.22 5.13 -3.45
CA VAL A 36 1.04 5.63 -2.74
C VAL A 36 -0.02 6.16 -3.72
N ALA A 37 0.41 6.91 -4.74
CA ALA A 37 -0.49 7.41 -5.79
C ALA A 37 -1.12 6.28 -6.61
N LEU A 38 -0.34 5.27 -7.00
CA LEU A 38 -0.82 4.08 -7.73
C LEU A 38 -1.77 3.24 -6.86
N CYS A 39 -1.46 3.07 -5.58
CA CYS A 39 -2.35 2.36 -4.65
C CYS A 39 -3.74 3.02 -4.60
N ARG A 40 -3.80 4.35 -4.54
CA ARG A 40 -5.05 5.10 -4.64
C ARG A 40 -5.71 4.97 -6.01
N ALA A 41 -4.92 4.98 -7.08
CA ALA A 41 -5.41 4.91 -8.44
C ALA A 41 -6.13 3.58 -8.75
N VAL A 42 -5.78 2.47 -8.09
CA VAL A 42 -6.51 1.19 -8.20
C VAL A 42 -7.99 1.39 -7.86
N GLY A 43 -8.29 2.02 -6.72
CA GLY A 43 -9.66 2.29 -6.30
C GLY A 43 -10.39 3.26 -7.22
N HIS A 44 -9.70 4.30 -7.72
CA HIS A 44 -10.28 5.23 -8.68
C HIS A 44 -10.59 4.58 -10.02
N ALA A 45 -9.66 3.78 -10.57
CA ALA A 45 -9.89 3.04 -11.81
C ALA A 45 -11.07 2.08 -11.67
N LEU A 46 -11.13 1.36 -10.55
CA LEU A 46 -12.26 0.48 -10.24
C LEU A 46 -13.59 1.22 -10.23
N GLN A 47 -13.66 2.34 -9.50
CA GLN A 47 -14.90 3.09 -9.28
C GLN A 47 -15.31 3.96 -10.47
N LYS A 48 -14.37 4.55 -11.22
CA LYS A 48 -14.68 5.53 -12.28
C LYS A 48 -14.64 4.94 -13.67
N VAL A 49 -13.81 3.93 -13.90
CA VAL A 49 -13.60 3.35 -15.22
C VAL A 49 -14.28 1.99 -15.32
N ASP A 50 -13.87 1.02 -14.50
CA ASP A 50 -14.36 -0.35 -14.62
C ASP A 50 -15.85 -0.47 -14.27
N SER A 51 -16.36 0.31 -13.30
CA SER A 51 -17.78 0.33 -12.94
C SER A 51 -18.71 0.74 -14.10
N ALA A 52 -18.18 1.49 -15.06
CA ALA A 52 -18.94 1.91 -16.24
C ALA A 52 -19.15 0.78 -17.27
N SER A 53 -18.43 -0.33 -17.16
CA SER A 53 -18.48 -1.43 -18.12
C SER A 53 -19.74 -2.28 -18.04
N SER A 54 -20.37 -2.39 -16.87
CA SER A 54 -21.68 -3.05 -16.71
C SER A 54 -22.38 -2.65 -15.41
N PRO A 55 -23.74 -2.64 -15.39
CA PRO A 55 -24.54 -2.37 -14.19
C PRO A 55 -24.25 -3.37 -13.06
N GLN A 56 -24.03 -4.65 -13.39
CA GLN A 56 -23.72 -5.71 -12.44
C GLN A 56 -22.39 -5.45 -11.74
N LEU A 57 -21.34 -5.11 -12.49
CA LEU A 57 -20.04 -4.76 -11.93
C LEU A 57 -20.12 -3.51 -11.05
N LYS A 58 -20.85 -2.49 -11.48
CA LYS A 58 -21.09 -1.29 -10.69
C LYS A 58 -21.76 -1.61 -9.35
N SER A 59 -22.79 -2.46 -9.37
CA SER A 59 -23.48 -2.89 -8.15
C SER A 59 -22.56 -3.65 -7.21
N ALA A 60 -21.76 -4.59 -7.73
CA ALA A 60 -20.80 -5.36 -6.94
C ALA A 60 -19.74 -4.47 -6.29
N ILE A 61 -19.18 -3.50 -7.04
CA ILE A 61 -18.21 -2.54 -6.53
C ILE A 61 -18.82 -1.71 -5.39
N LEU A 62 -20.02 -1.18 -5.58
CA LEU A 62 -20.69 -0.38 -4.56
C LEU A 62 -21.01 -1.19 -3.30
N ALA A 63 -21.48 -2.42 -3.45
CA ALA A 63 -21.76 -3.32 -2.33
C ALA A 63 -20.49 -3.64 -1.54
N THR A 64 -19.40 -3.95 -2.23
CA THR A 64 -18.10 -4.25 -1.61
C THR A 64 -17.55 -3.03 -0.87
N TYR A 65 -17.60 -1.85 -1.47
CA TYR A 65 -17.16 -0.60 -0.80
C TYR A 65 -17.99 -0.30 0.46
N LYS A 66 -19.30 -0.57 0.42
CA LYS A 66 -20.19 -0.45 1.57
C LYS A 66 -19.81 -1.43 2.69
N SER A 67 -19.46 -2.66 2.32
CA SER A 67 -18.96 -3.67 3.25
C SER A 67 -17.68 -3.23 3.96
N TRP A 68 -16.70 -2.68 3.24
CA TRP A 68 -15.48 -2.16 3.87
C TRP A 68 -15.79 -1.11 4.92
N LYS A 69 -16.65 -0.14 4.60
CA LYS A 69 -17.06 0.91 5.53
C LYS A 69 -17.83 0.42 6.75
N SER A 70 -18.59 -0.65 6.61
CA SER A 70 -19.34 -1.22 7.73
C SER A 70 -18.48 -2.07 8.68
N SER A 71 -17.29 -2.46 8.26
CA SER A 71 -16.37 -3.30 9.04
C SER A 71 -14.92 -2.84 8.88
N PRO A 72 -14.59 -1.60 9.30
CA PRO A 72 -13.26 -1.02 9.10
C PRO A 72 -12.14 -1.85 9.74
N ASP A 73 -12.41 -2.48 10.87
CA ASP A 73 -11.45 -3.33 11.60
C ASP A 73 -10.99 -4.56 10.80
N LEU A 74 -11.79 -4.99 9.81
CA LEU A 74 -11.41 -6.07 8.88
C LEU A 74 -10.59 -5.58 7.69
N HIS A 75 -10.46 -4.27 7.53
CA HIS A 75 -9.78 -3.64 6.40
C HIS A 75 -8.80 -2.53 6.85
N PRO A 76 -7.96 -2.79 7.87
CA PRO A 76 -7.13 -1.74 8.46
C PRO A 76 -6.16 -1.11 7.45
N VAL A 77 -5.57 -1.92 6.57
CA VAL A 77 -4.65 -1.40 5.54
C VAL A 77 -5.33 -0.43 4.56
N PHE A 78 -6.63 -0.60 4.32
CA PHE A 78 -7.37 0.32 3.47
C PHE A 78 -7.54 1.68 4.13
N PHE A 79 -7.97 1.72 5.37
CA PHE A 79 -8.26 2.97 6.08
C PHE A 79 -6.99 3.67 6.54
N GLU A 80 -6.08 2.97 7.21
CA GLU A 80 -4.88 3.57 7.77
C GLU A 80 -3.79 3.83 6.72
N PHE A 81 -3.62 2.97 5.72
CA PHE A 81 -2.59 3.16 4.72
C PHE A 81 -3.12 3.81 3.45
N ASN A 82 -4.15 3.23 2.81
CA ASN A 82 -4.63 3.76 1.52
C ASN A 82 -5.33 5.12 1.64
N GLU A 83 -5.87 5.48 2.79
CA GLU A 83 -6.51 6.79 3.00
C GLU A 83 -5.57 7.76 3.74
N ASP A 84 -4.99 7.38 4.87
CA ASP A 84 -4.25 8.30 5.73
C ASP A 84 -2.85 8.59 5.20
N GLU A 85 -2.03 7.58 4.89
CA GLU A 85 -0.71 7.79 4.30
C GLU A 85 -0.82 8.55 2.96
N ARG A 86 -1.82 8.22 2.14
CA ARG A 86 -2.07 8.96 0.91
C ARG A 86 -2.40 10.43 1.16
N ASN A 87 -3.18 10.75 2.19
CA ASN A 87 -3.51 12.12 2.52
C ASN A 87 -2.26 12.90 2.93
N SER A 88 -1.44 12.34 3.81
CA SER A 88 -0.19 12.95 4.26
C SER A 88 0.79 13.15 3.11
N VAL A 89 1.06 12.12 2.33
CA VAL A 89 2.03 12.19 1.22
C VAL A 89 1.57 13.12 0.09
N LEU A 90 0.32 13.00 -0.38
CA LEU A 90 -0.13 13.73 -1.58
C LEU A 90 -0.67 15.12 -1.29
N LYS A 91 -1.04 15.44 -0.06
CA LYS A 91 -1.54 16.78 0.30
C LYS A 91 -0.51 17.62 1.04
N GLU A 92 0.27 17.00 1.92
CA GLU A 92 1.16 17.69 2.86
C GLU A 92 2.64 17.41 2.55
N TYR A 93 2.91 16.42 1.70
CA TYR A 93 4.25 15.92 1.39
C TYR A 93 4.99 15.42 2.64
N GLU A 94 4.23 14.92 3.61
CA GLU A 94 4.72 14.27 4.81
C GLU A 94 4.72 12.75 4.64
N PHE A 95 5.73 12.09 5.17
CA PHE A 95 5.94 10.65 5.01
C PHE A 95 5.77 9.98 6.37
N GLY A 96 4.89 8.99 6.44
CA GLY A 96 4.60 8.24 7.65
C GLY A 96 5.70 7.23 8.05
N PHE A 97 6.89 7.34 7.49
CA PHE A 97 8.01 6.47 7.84
C PHE A 97 9.27 7.26 8.22
N LEU A 98 10.08 6.66 9.08
CA LEU A 98 11.38 7.18 9.47
C LEU A 98 12.44 6.76 8.43
N SER A 99 13.31 7.69 8.04
CA SER A 99 14.39 7.41 7.09
C SER A 99 15.67 8.16 7.48
N GLY A 100 16.80 7.65 7.03
CA GLY A 100 18.11 8.31 7.16
C GLY A 100 18.95 7.81 8.34
N ALA A 101 20.00 8.58 8.67
CA ALA A 101 21.05 8.21 9.60
C ALA A 101 20.59 8.02 11.08
N GLY A 102 19.34 8.36 11.39
CA GLY A 102 18.78 8.18 12.72
C GLY A 102 18.15 6.79 12.97
N VAL A 103 18.02 5.98 11.92
CA VAL A 103 17.47 4.62 12.04
C VAL A 103 18.61 3.63 12.14
N LEU A 104 18.96 3.25 13.37
CA LEU A 104 19.94 2.20 13.63
C LEU A 104 19.26 0.83 13.44
N SER A 105 19.67 0.12 12.41
CA SER A 105 19.29 -1.27 12.23
C SER A 105 20.42 -2.17 12.69
N GLY A 106 20.11 -3.10 13.60
CA GLY A 106 21.11 -3.99 14.16
C GLY A 106 20.50 -5.32 14.61
N LEU A 107 21.37 -6.31 14.76
CA LEU A 107 21.04 -7.58 15.39
C LEU A 107 21.53 -7.55 16.82
N VAL A 108 20.64 -7.87 17.77
CA VAL A 108 21.04 -8.16 19.14
C VAL A 108 21.40 -9.64 19.21
N LEU A 109 22.67 -9.93 19.46
CA LEU A 109 23.15 -11.29 19.63
C LEU A 109 22.72 -11.86 21.00
N GLN A 110 22.82 -13.18 21.18
CA GLN A 110 22.41 -13.86 22.42
C GLN A 110 23.16 -13.36 23.67
N ASP A 111 24.35 -12.81 23.49
CA ASP A 111 25.16 -12.20 24.56
C ASP A 111 24.80 -10.72 24.82
N GLY A 112 23.79 -10.19 24.15
CA GLY A 112 23.34 -8.80 24.26
C GLY A 112 24.15 -7.80 23.45
N LEU A 113 25.11 -8.24 22.64
CA LEU A 113 25.89 -7.37 21.76
C LEU A 113 25.03 -6.90 20.59
N LEU A 114 25.00 -5.59 20.36
CA LEU A 114 24.34 -4.97 19.20
C LEU A 114 25.34 -4.91 18.03
N VAL A 115 25.07 -5.67 16.98
CA VAL A 115 25.81 -5.59 15.73
C VAL A 115 25.02 -4.75 14.73
N THR A 116 25.53 -3.56 14.41
CA THR A 116 24.90 -2.67 13.42
C THR A 116 25.09 -3.24 12.01
N LEU A 117 24.02 -3.31 11.24
CA LEU A 117 24.05 -3.74 9.84
C LEU A 117 24.30 -2.53 8.94
N PRO A 118 25.47 -2.42 8.31
CA PRO A 118 25.90 -1.18 7.63
C PRO A 118 25.10 -0.82 6.37
N ASP A 119 24.43 -1.78 5.74
CA ASP A 119 23.72 -1.59 4.47
C ASP A 119 22.20 -1.79 4.59
N ASN A 120 21.66 -1.68 5.79
CA ASN A 120 20.25 -1.89 6.00
C ASN A 120 19.45 -0.60 5.79
N PHE A 121 18.79 -0.51 4.65
CA PHE A 121 17.85 0.56 4.35
C PHE A 121 16.48 0.21 4.92
N PHE A 122 16.32 0.43 6.23
CA PHE A 122 15.10 0.16 6.97
C PHE A 122 14.32 1.47 7.16
N CYS A 123 13.06 1.49 6.72
CA CYS A 123 12.19 2.65 6.80
C CYS A 123 10.91 2.30 7.57
N PRO A 124 10.97 2.20 8.92
CA PRO A 124 9.81 1.83 9.73
C PRO A 124 8.76 2.93 9.71
N MET A 125 7.49 2.52 9.68
CA MET A 125 6.37 3.45 9.90
C MET A 125 6.51 4.10 11.27
N SER A 126 6.23 5.41 11.34
CA SER A 126 6.46 6.22 12.55
C SER A 126 5.38 6.05 13.60
N ASP A 127 4.15 5.79 13.19
CA ASP A 127 2.97 5.75 14.06
C ASP A 127 1.86 4.86 13.51
N GLY A 128 0.70 4.87 14.15
CA GLY A 128 -0.47 4.10 13.75
C GLY A 128 -0.34 2.60 13.98
N LEU A 129 -1.22 1.83 13.37
CA LEU A 129 -1.28 0.37 13.52
C LEU A 129 -0.02 -0.34 13.00
N PHE A 130 0.65 0.26 12.02
CA PHE A 130 1.84 -0.30 11.39
C PHE A 130 3.15 0.27 11.95
N ALA A 131 3.10 0.99 13.09
CA ALA A 131 4.30 1.56 13.70
C ALA A 131 5.40 0.51 13.88
N GLY A 132 6.63 0.83 13.44
CA GLY A 132 7.78 -0.06 13.50
C GLY A 132 7.89 -1.10 12.38
N VAL A 133 6.85 -1.27 11.55
CA VAL A 133 6.90 -2.13 10.36
C VAL A 133 7.56 -1.38 9.21
N ASP A 134 8.43 -2.03 8.44
CA ASP A 134 9.02 -1.40 7.24
C ASP A 134 7.92 -0.94 6.27
N CYS A 135 8.02 0.27 5.76
CA CYS A 135 6.98 0.84 4.89
C CYS A 135 6.76 0.00 3.61
N ARG A 136 7.77 -0.72 3.13
CA ARG A 136 7.66 -1.63 1.97
C ARG A 136 6.81 -2.85 2.29
N ASP A 137 6.89 -3.38 3.52
CA ASP A 137 6.04 -4.50 3.97
C ASP A 137 4.58 -4.05 4.10
N VAL A 138 4.35 -2.82 4.56
CA VAL A 138 2.98 -2.25 4.59
C VAL A 138 2.43 -2.07 3.17
N LEU A 139 3.27 -1.65 2.22
CA LEU A 139 2.88 -1.57 0.81
C LEU A 139 2.51 -2.95 0.25
N ASP A 140 3.26 -4.00 0.61
CA ASP A 140 2.94 -5.38 0.23
C ASP A 140 1.57 -5.81 0.77
N LEU A 141 1.26 -5.48 2.01
CA LEU A 141 -0.07 -5.74 2.59
C LEU A 141 -1.17 -5.03 1.78
N ALA A 142 -0.95 -3.78 1.37
CA ALA A 142 -1.90 -3.03 0.56
C ALA A 142 -2.10 -3.63 -0.84
N ILE A 143 -1.03 -4.07 -1.49
CA ILE A 143 -1.08 -4.75 -2.79
C ILE A 143 -1.87 -6.05 -2.70
N ASN A 144 -1.57 -6.87 -1.68
CA ASN A 144 -2.25 -8.15 -1.45
C ASN A 144 -3.73 -7.93 -1.13
N TRP A 145 -4.05 -6.92 -0.34
CA TRP A 145 -5.44 -6.55 -0.05
C TRP A 145 -6.19 -6.18 -1.33
N TRP A 146 -5.64 -5.30 -2.18
CA TRP A 146 -6.26 -4.94 -3.46
C TRP A 146 -6.47 -6.17 -4.36
N GLN A 147 -5.48 -7.06 -4.44
CA GLN A 147 -5.61 -8.29 -5.22
C GLN A 147 -6.79 -9.14 -4.78
N GLN A 148 -6.96 -9.30 -3.47
CA GLN A 148 -8.07 -10.06 -2.89
C GLN A 148 -9.42 -9.39 -3.16
N GLN A 149 -9.49 -8.05 -3.01
CA GLN A 149 -10.73 -7.31 -3.24
C GLN A 149 -11.17 -7.35 -4.71
N LEU A 150 -10.25 -7.17 -5.65
CA LEU A 150 -10.56 -7.28 -7.08
C LEU A 150 -11.04 -8.69 -7.43
N ALA A 151 -10.39 -9.73 -6.91
CA ALA A 151 -10.80 -11.12 -7.11
C ALA A 151 -12.18 -11.42 -6.49
N HIS A 152 -12.49 -10.84 -5.33
CA HIS A 152 -13.80 -10.96 -4.70
C HIS A 152 -14.91 -10.33 -5.55
N ILE A 153 -14.70 -9.09 -6.00
CA ILE A 153 -15.66 -8.38 -6.87
C ILE A 153 -15.91 -9.15 -8.16
N GLU A 154 -14.87 -9.66 -8.81
CA GLU A 154 -15.01 -10.43 -10.05
C GLU A 154 -15.78 -11.73 -9.86
N ARG A 155 -15.55 -12.45 -8.76
CA ARG A 155 -16.33 -13.66 -8.41
C ARG A 155 -17.80 -13.34 -8.18
N THR A 156 -18.11 -12.22 -7.52
CA THR A 156 -19.48 -11.80 -7.26
C THR A 156 -20.26 -11.50 -8.55
N VAL A 157 -19.56 -11.05 -9.60
CA VAL A 157 -20.21 -10.76 -10.90
C VAL A 157 -20.31 -12.00 -11.79
N ALA A 158 -19.48 -13.03 -11.57
CA ALA A 158 -19.47 -14.25 -12.37
C ALA A 158 -20.58 -15.25 -12.01
N VAL A 159 -21.30 -15.02 -10.91
CA VAL A 159 -22.47 -15.81 -10.44
C VAL A 159 -23.76 -15.20 -10.97
#